data_891683e157c91e0c71aab95de700b336
#
_entry.id   891683e157c91e0c71aab95de700b336
#
_cell.length_a   1.000
_cell.length_b   1.000
_cell.length_c   1.000
_cell.angle_alpha   90.00
_cell.angle_beta   90.00
_cell.angle_gamma   90.00
#
_symmetry.space_group_name_H-M   'P 1'
#
loop_
_entity.id
_entity.type
_entity.pdbx_description
1 polymer ?
#
loop_
_entity_poly.entity_id
_entity_poly.type
_entity_poly.pdbx_seq_one_letter_code
_entity_poly.pdbx_strand_id
1 'polypeptide(L)'
;MRSMTHVASRFRISRVALLGCLIGLSATCPVFAQLNPATPPASLQIEPAEFTLIGPRAEQQLLVTVDSGLNSVRDATADVTYESDNPQVVRITDGRAQSVGDGTATITARAGSVSATARVTVQSFQTPARVPFHTEVLAALTKSGCNMGACHGSPSGKGGFRLSLRGYDPELDLVTLRGEFFNRRANVLQPDESLLLRKPLMEVAHGGGRRLSEGDASHLALREWIAEGMQTEPEGTPTLDRIELLPSPRVLRDGAERQQLVVKGYFSDGTVRDVTALTAFDTSDETIASITRNGVVEREGRGEATILARYLDRMSTTQLTFLTERPDFQWPSPPEIN
;
A
#
# COMPACT_ATOMS: atom_id res chain seq x y z
N MET A 1 -30.28 48.72 -44.52
CA MET A 1 -29.88 49.47 -45.74
C MET A 1 -28.38 49.26 -45.96
N ARG A 2 -28.06 48.89 -47.21
CA ARG A 2 -26.75 48.77 -47.87
C ARG A 2 -25.80 47.69 -47.32
N SER A 3 -25.53 46.71 -48.04
CA SER A 3 -25.20 46.37 -49.44
C SER A 3 -23.81 45.72 -49.49
N MET A 4 -23.85 44.51 -49.93
CA MET A 4 -22.89 43.69 -50.69
C MET A 4 -21.62 44.36 -51.18
N THR A 5 -20.47 43.64 -51.17
CA THR A 5 -19.82 43.32 -52.45
C THR A 5 -18.88 42.09 -52.31
N HIS A 6 -19.11 41.15 -53.20
CA HIS A 6 -18.20 40.04 -53.60
C HIS A 6 -16.92 40.58 -54.22
N VAL A 7 -15.78 39.96 -53.93
CA VAL A 7 -14.71 39.83 -54.91
C VAL A 7 -14.17 38.42 -54.91
N ALA A 8 -14.41 37.72 -56.00
CA ALA A 8 -13.76 36.48 -56.35
C ALA A 8 -12.42 36.79 -57.02
N SER A 9 -11.35 36.11 -56.65
CA SER A 9 -10.15 36.05 -57.47
C SER A 9 -9.65 34.61 -57.55
N ARG A 10 -9.70 34.10 -58.75
CA ARG A 10 -9.04 32.88 -59.22
C ARG A 10 -7.53 33.14 -59.31
N PHE A 11 -6.67 32.19 -58.88
CA PHE A 11 -5.53 31.83 -59.72
C PHE A 11 -4.71 30.63 -59.21
N ARG A 12 -4.52 29.71 -60.13
CA ARG A 12 -3.36 28.87 -60.45
C ARG A 12 -2.93 27.73 -59.53
N ILE A 13 -3.16 26.57 -60.10
CA ILE A 13 -2.53 25.26 -59.86
C ILE A 13 -1.03 25.38 -60.17
N SER A 14 -0.15 25.10 -59.21
CA SER A 14 1.23 24.71 -59.46
C SER A 14 1.50 23.38 -58.76
N ARG A 15 1.81 22.39 -59.60
CA ARG A 15 2.27 21.05 -59.18
C ARG A 15 3.66 21.22 -58.55
N VAL A 16 3.82 20.88 -57.29
CA VAL A 16 5.11 20.62 -56.66
C VAL A 16 5.05 19.24 -55.99
N ALA A 17 6.11 18.51 -56.23
CA ALA A 17 6.26 17.08 -55.97
C ALA A 17 6.06 16.69 -54.51
N LEU A 18 5.38 15.57 -54.27
CA LEU A 18 5.37 14.84 -53.02
C LEU A 18 6.78 14.32 -52.73
N LEU A 19 7.39 14.82 -51.65
CA LEU A 19 8.47 14.13 -50.97
C LEU A 19 7.84 13.57 -49.67
N GLY A 20 7.59 12.26 -49.68
CA GLY A 20 7.00 11.56 -48.54
C GLY A 20 7.98 11.52 -47.38
N CYS A 21 7.66 12.23 -46.31
CA CYS A 21 8.29 12.06 -45.00
C CYS A 21 7.46 11.08 -44.20
N LEU A 22 7.88 9.81 -44.19
CA LEU A 22 7.36 8.80 -43.26
C LEU A 22 7.78 9.17 -41.85
N ILE A 23 6.89 9.83 -41.13
CA ILE A 23 7.01 9.97 -39.68
C ILE A 23 6.57 8.62 -39.09
N GLY A 24 7.55 7.78 -38.73
CA GLY A 24 7.31 6.59 -37.96
C GLY A 24 6.78 6.96 -36.57
N LEU A 25 5.52 6.73 -36.30
CA LEU A 25 4.99 6.66 -34.92
C LEU A 25 5.67 5.48 -34.23
N SER A 26 6.69 5.76 -33.44
CA SER A 26 7.22 4.81 -32.47
C SER A 26 6.17 4.66 -31.36
N ALA A 27 5.32 3.65 -31.51
CA ALA A 27 4.51 3.18 -30.39
C ALA A 27 5.47 2.62 -29.34
N THR A 28 5.72 3.37 -28.27
CA THR A 28 6.38 2.85 -27.09
C THR A 28 5.39 1.91 -26.40
N CYS A 29 5.46 0.62 -26.71
CA CYS A 29 4.87 -0.41 -25.87
C CYS A 29 5.49 -0.28 -24.47
N PRO A 30 4.68 -0.33 -23.39
CA PRO A 30 5.23 -0.50 -22.05
C PRO A 30 6.02 -1.81 -22.05
N VAL A 31 7.28 -1.73 -21.73
CA VAL A 31 8.13 -2.91 -21.48
C VAL A 31 7.58 -3.51 -20.20
N PHE A 32 6.70 -4.50 -20.32
CA PHE A 32 6.48 -5.44 -19.24
C PHE A 32 7.83 -6.06 -18.92
N ALA A 33 8.31 -5.89 -17.70
CA ALA A 33 9.51 -6.56 -17.22
C ALA A 33 9.28 -8.07 -17.38
N GLN A 34 9.82 -8.62 -18.45
CA GLN A 34 9.73 -10.05 -18.74
C GLN A 34 10.52 -10.78 -17.65
N LEU A 35 9.84 -11.66 -16.94
CA LEU A 35 10.48 -12.75 -16.20
C LEU A 35 11.59 -13.33 -17.08
N ASN A 36 12.83 -13.26 -16.62
CA ASN A 36 13.99 -13.71 -17.39
C ASN A 36 13.76 -15.18 -17.83
N PRO A 37 13.75 -15.51 -19.11
CA PRO A 37 13.24 -16.80 -19.62
C PRO A 37 14.15 -18.01 -19.34
N ALA A 38 15.19 -17.86 -18.51
CA ALA A 38 16.23 -18.88 -18.37
C ALA A 38 15.83 -20.12 -17.55
N THR A 39 14.81 -20.04 -16.67
CA THR A 39 14.30 -21.23 -15.94
C THR A 39 12.83 -21.02 -15.61
N PRO A 40 11.92 -21.92 -16.02
CA PRO A 40 10.52 -21.81 -15.59
C PRO A 40 10.46 -21.91 -14.07
N PRO A 41 9.59 -21.16 -13.41
CA PRO A 41 9.42 -21.22 -11.95
C PRO A 41 9.06 -22.67 -11.55
N ALA A 42 9.76 -23.22 -10.55
CA ALA A 42 9.53 -24.58 -10.09
C ALA A 42 8.19 -24.67 -9.31
N SER A 43 7.84 -23.61 -8.56
CA SER A 43 6.56 -23.51 -7.86
C SER A 43 6.16 -22.05 -7.62
N LEU A 44 4.84 -21.84 -7.43
CA LEU A 44 4.24 -20.58 -7.02
C LEU A 44 3.46 -20.81 -5.73
N GLN A 45 3.63 -19.91 -4.76
CA GLN A 45 2.89 -19.91 -3.52
C GLN A 45 2.16 -18.57 -3.36
N ILE A 46 0.96 -18.59 -2.78
CA ILE A 46 0.18 -17.42 -2.45
C ILE A 46 -0.17 -17.44 -0.96
N GLU A 47 0.04 -16.33 -0.30
CA GLU A 47 -0.28 -16.14 1.12
C GLU A 47 -1.12 -14.88 1.31
N PRO A 48 -2.16 -14.94 2.16
CA PRO A 48 -2.70 -16.14 2.79
C PRO A 48 -3.42 -17.03 1.76
N ALA A 49 -3.38 -18.37 1.98
CA ALA A 49 -4.10 -19.31 1.13
C ALA A 49 -5.62 -19.31 1.39
N GLU A 50 -6.03 -18.85 2.56
CA GLU A 50 -7.44 -18.67 2.93
C GLU A 50 -7.57 -17.46 3.86
N PHE A 51 -8.61 -16.62 3.63
CA PHE A 51 -8.88 -15.44 4.45
C PHE A 51 -10.33 -14.99 4.36
N THR A 52 -10.74 -14.15 5.32
CA THR A 52 -12.06 -13.53 5.37
C THR A 52 -11.95 -12.03 5.33
N LEU A 53 -12.73 -11.40 4.45
CA LEU A 53 -12.91 -9.94 4.38
C LEU A 53 -14.24 -9.59 5.07
N ILE A 54 -14.20 -8.67 6.04
CA ILE A 54 -15.38 -8.28 6.82
C ILE A 54 -15.73 -6.83 6.52
N GLY A 55 -16.87 -6.64 5.84
CA GLY A 55 -17.35 -5.32 5.45
C GLY A 55 -16.80 -4.81 4.11
N PRO A 56 -17.32 -3.67 3.64
CA PRO A 56 -17.00 -3.14 2.30
C PRO A 56 -15.61 -2.48 2.19
N ARG A 57 -14.97 -2.16 3.33
CA ARG A 57 -13.64 -1.56 3.36
C ARG A 57 -12.52 -2.59 3.51
N ALA A 58 -12.90 -3.86 3.70
CA ALA A 58 -11.92 -4.90 3.96
C ALA A 58 -11.09 -5.20 2.73
N GLU A 59 -9.78 -5.28 2.92
CA GLU A 59 -8.83 -5.65 1.90
C GLU A 59 -7.76 -6.60 2.45
N GLN A 60 -7.15 -7.36 1.57
CA GLN A 60 -6.04 -8.27 1.89
C GLN A 60 -4.94 -8.09 0.86
N GLN A 61 -3.77 -7.68 1.31
CA GLN A 61 -2.55 -7.73 0.49
C GLN A 61 -2.15 -9.20 0.32
N LEU A 62 -2.07 -9.64 -0.90
CA LEU A 62 -1.57 -10.97 -1.22
C LEU A 62 -0.04 -10.91 -1.32
N LEU A 63 0.61 -11.97 -0.89
CA LEU A 63 2.03 -12.19 -1.08
C LEU A 63 2.19 -13.42 -1.99
N VAL A 64 2.78 -13.21 -3.16
CA VAL A 64 3.05 -14.30 -4.10
C VAL A 64 4.55 -14.53 -4.18
N THR A 65 4.97 -15.74 -3.87
CA THR A 65 6.37 -16.14 -3.87
C THR A 65 6.63 -17.17 -4.97
N VAL A 66 7.65 -16.93 -5.77
CA VAL A 66 8.22 -17.91 -6.69
C VAL A 66 9.38 -18.60 -6.00
N ASP A 67 9.36 -19.92 -5.99
CA ASP A 67 10.51 -20.76 -5.66
C ASP A 67 11.07 -21.36 -6.96
N SER A 68 12.26 -20.94 -7.32
CA SER A 68 12.97 -21.43 -8.52
C SER A 68 13.78 -22.69 -8.23
N GLY A 69 13.74 -23.23 -7.01
CA GLY A 69 14.67 -24.25 -6.53
C GLY A 69 16.04 -23.62 -6.17
N LEU A 70 17.01 -24.43 -5.75
CA LEU A 70 18.35 -23.98 -5.38
C LEU A 70 18.37 -22.89 -4.28
N ASN A 71 17.40 -22.90 -3.37
CA ASN A 71 17.22 -21.88 -2.33
C ASN A 71 17.04 -20.44 -2.87
N SER A 72 16.49 -20.31 -4.07
CA SER A 72 16.19 -19.02 -4.67
C SER A 72 14.69 -18.74 -4.63
N VAL A 73 14.26 -17.99 -3.63
CA VAL A 73 12.91 -17.48 -3.49
C VAL A 73 12.88 -15.99 -3.83
N ARG A 74 11.83 -15.55 -4.51
CA ARG A 74 11.61 -14.13 -4.80
C ARG A 74 10.12 -13.75 -4.73
N ASP A 75 9.89 -12.50 -4.47
CA ASP A 75 8.55 -11.92 -4.58
C ASP A 75 8.13 -11.82 -6.05
N ALA A 76 6.93 -12.29 -6.33
CA ALA A 76 6.29 -12.20 -7.63
C ALA A 76 4.93 -11.50 -7.57
N THR A 77 4.60 -10.89 -6.42
CA THR A 77 3.27 -10.29 -6.16
C THR A 77 2.83 -9.33 -7.25
N ALA A 78 3.72 -8.52 -7.79
CA ALA A 78 3.40 -7.60 -8.88
C ALA A 78 3.72 -8.17 -10.28
N ASP A 79 4.28 -9.38 -10.38
CA ASP A 79 4.71 -9.99 -11.65
C ASP A 79 3.73 -11.04 -12.18
N VAL A 80 2.76 -11.46 -11.36
CA VAL A 80 1.75 -12.44 -11.71
C VAL A 80 0.48 -11.78 -12.23
N THR A 81 -0.30 -12.55 -12.99
CA THR A 81 -1.67 -12.16 -13.31
C THR A 81 -2.63 -12.76 -12.28
N TYR A 82 -3.62 -11.98 -11.88
CA TYR A 82 -4.65 -12.41 -10.93
C TYR A 82 -6.00 -12.53 -11.61
N GLU A 83 -6.73 -13.56 -11.24
CA GLU A 83 -8.10 -13.80 -11.67
C GLU A 83 -8.96 -14.20 -10.48
N SER A 84 -10.16 -13.64 -10.39
CA SER A 84 -11.20 -14.05 -9.45
C SER A 84 -12.25 -14.87 -10.22
N ASP A 85 -12.62 -16.03 -9.71
CA ASP A 85 -13.74 -16.82 -10.26
C ASP A 85 -15.10 -16.16 -9.97
N ASN A 86 -15.15 -15.17 -9.03
CA ASN A 86 -16.35 -14.41 -8.71
C ASN A 86 -16.04 -12.92 -8.48
N PRO A 87 -15.95 -12.10 -9.55
CA PRO A 87 -15.67 -10.67 -9.42
C PRO A 87 -16.75 -9.84 -8.71
N GLN A 88 -17.95 -10.41 -8.48
CA GLN A 88 -19.01 -9.79 -7.69
C GLN A 88 -18.79 -9.92 -6.18
N VAL A 89 -17.88 -10.81 -5.76
CA VAL A 89 -17.51 -11.02 -4.37
C VAL A 89 -16.19 -10.34 -4.06
N VAL A 90 -15.16 -10.56 -4.90
CA VAL A 90 -13.82 -9.98 -4.69
C VAL A 90 -13.21 -9.51 -6.01
N ARG A 91 -12.57 -8.34 -5.96
CA ARG A 91 -11.74 -7.78 -7.03
C ARG A 91 -10.29 -7.73 -6.57
N ILE A 92 -9.36 -7.94 -7.52
CA ILE A 92 -7.93 -7.83 -7.23
C ILE A 92 -7.34 -6.68 -8.05
N THR A 93 -6.62 -5.79 -7.36
CA THR A 93 -5.87 -4.69 -7.97
C THR A 93 -4.49 -4.63 -7.33
N ASP A 94 -3.43 -4.69 -8.13
CA ASP A 94 -2.04 -4.62 -7.68
C ASP A 94 -1.71 -5.60 -6.53
N GLY A 95 -2.19 -6.85 -6.65
CA GLY A 95 -1.98 -7.89 -5.64
C GLY A 95 -2.81 -7.71 -4.37
N ARG A 96 -3.76 -6.78 -4.35
CA ARG A 96 -4.66 -6.51 -3.24
C ARG A 96 -6.07 -6.98 -3.56
N ALA A 97 -6.58 -7.90 -2.77
CA ALA A 97 -7.95 -8.38 -2.85
C ALA A 97 -8.86 -7.45 -2.05
N GLN A 98 -9.91 -6.95 -2.69
CA GLN A 98 -10.88 -6.01 -2.12
C GLN A 98 -12.27 -6.61 -2.16
N SER A 99 -13.03 -6.45 -1.08
CA SER A 99 -14.43 -6.89 -1.00
C SER A 99 -15.31 -6.10 -1.98
N VAL A 100 -16.25 -6.81 -2.64
CA VAL A 100 -17.23 -6.23 -3.59
C VAL A 100 -18.65 -6.62 -3.20
N GLY A 101 -18.85 -7.78 -2.59
CA GLY A 101 -20.16 -8.29 -2.14
C GLY A 101 -19.99 -9.54 -1.29
N ASP A 102 -21.01 -9.88 -0.51
CA ASP A 102 -21.01 -11.09 0.34
C ASP A 102 -20.93 -12.37 -0.49
N GLY A 103 -20.15 -13.36 -0.03
CA GLY A 103 -20.02 -14.65 -0.69
C GLY A 103 -18.60 -15.24 -0.58
N THR A 104 -18.32 -16.19 -1.47
CA THR A 104 -16.99 -16.82 -1.58
C THR A 104 -16.45 -16.71 -2.99
N ALA A 105 -15.14 -16.60 -3.10
CA ALA A 105 -14.44 -16.62 -4.38
C ALA A 105 -13.08 -17.32 -4.22
N THR A 106 -12.55 -17.80 -5.36
CA THR A 106 -11.18 -18.29 -5.46
C THR A 106 -10.36 -17.32 -6.31
N ILE A 107 -9.28 -16.85 -5.75
CA ILE A 107 -8.29 -16.02 -6.46
C ILE A 107 -7.22 -16.96 -7.01
N THR A 108 -6.93 -16.84 -8.30
CA THR A 108 -5.84 -17.58 -8.96
C THR A 108 -4.75 -16.59 -9.38
N ALA A 109 -3.53 -16.79 -8.87
CA ALA A 109 -2.32 -16.11 -9.34
C ALA A 109 -1.60 -16.99 -10.35
N ARG A 110 -1.15 -16.44 -11.50
CA ARG A 110 -0.48 -17.18 -12.58
C ARG A 110 0.83 -16.52 -12.98
N ALA A 111 1.87 -17.35 -13.14
CA ALA A 111 3.16 -16.99 -13.72
C ALA A 111 3.54 -18.01 -14.79
N GLY A 112 3.31 -17.71 -16.07
CA GLY A 112 3.50 -18.66 -17.17
C GLY A 112 2.63 -19.91 -17.00
N SER A 113 3.26 -21.07 -16.85
CA SER A 113 2.58 -22.37 -16.72
C SER A 113 2.23 -22.75 -15.26
N VAL A 114 2.73 -22.02 -14.27
CA VAL A 114 2.47 -22.31 -12.85
C VAL A 114 1.41 -21.38 -12.28
N SER A 115 0.64 -21.89 -11.33
CA SER A 115 -0.40 -21.12 -10.65
C SER A 115 -0.53 -21.51 -9.18
N ALA A 116 -1.03 -20.58 -8.39
CA ALA A 116 -1.41 -20.79 -7.00
C ALA A 116 -2.79 -20.16 -6.75
N THR A 117 -3.52 -20.69 -5.77
CA THR A 117 -4.87 -20.24 -5.45
C THR A 117 -5.01 -19.84 -4.00
N ALA A 118 -5.87 -18.84 -3.76
CA ALA A 118 -6.31 -18.44 -2.42
C ALA A 118 -7.84 -18.40 -2.38
N ARG A 119 -8.41 -18.90 -1.27
CA ARG A 119 -9.84 -18.84 -1.03
C ARG A 119 -10.18 -17.62 -0.19
N VAL A 120 -11.18 -16.85 -0.63
CA VAL A 120 -11.68 -15.69 0.11
C VAL A 120 -13.15 -15.85 0.43
N THR A 121 -13.53 -15.46 1.65
CA THR A 121 -14.92 -15.29 2.07
C THR A 121 -15.15 -13.83 2.40
N VAL A 122 -16.18 -13.21 1.82
CA VAL A 122 -16.61 -11.85 2.16
C VAL A 122 -17.89 -11.94 2.97
N GLN A 123 -17.93 -11.19 4.09
CA GLN A 123 -19.06 -11.16 5.02
C GLN A 123 -19.38 -9.72 5.41
N SER A 124 -20.66 -9.49 5.75
CA SER A 124 -21.15 -8.19 6.24
C SER A 124 -20.88 -7.00 5.31
N PHE A 125 -20.84 -7.24 4.00
CA PHE A 125 -20.62 -6.19 3.01
C PHE A 125 -21.75 -5.15 3.03
N GLN A 126 -23.00 -5.58 3.21
CA GLN A 126 -24.19 -4.72 3.25
C GLN A 126 -24.42 -4.06 4.61
N THR A 127 -23.71 -4.49 5.64
CA THR A 127 -23.84 -3.99 7.02
C THR A 127 -22.47 -3.53 7.55
N PRO A 128 -21.93 -2.42 7.01
CA PRO A 128 -20.60 -1.96 7.37
C PRO A 128 -20.54 -1.58 8.85
N ALA A 129 -19.51 -2.07 9.54
CA ALA A 129 -19.18 -1.56 10.85
C ALA A 129 -18.66 -0.11 10.75
N ARG A 130 -18.87 0.68 11.79
CA ARG A 130 -18.26 2.01 11.89
C ARG A 130 -16.74 1.93 11.88
N VAL A 131 -16.11 3.01 11.45
CA VAL A 131 -14.65 3.13 11.52
C VAL A 131 -14.22 3.19 12.99
N PRO A 132 -13.48 2.20 13.50
CA PRO A 132 -13.09 2.20 14.90
C PRO A 132 -11.96 3.20 15.14
N PHE A 133 -12.15 4.06 16.15
CA PHE A 133 -11.20 5.11 16.49
C PHE A 133 -9.85 4.54 16.92
N HIS A 134 -9.86 3.57 17.86
CA HIS A 134 -8.65 3.03 18.46
C HIS A 134 -7.81 2.20 17.49
N THR A 135 -8.41 1.54 16.51
CA THR A 135 -7.67 0.65 15.62
C THR A 135 -7.42 1.21 14.23
N GLU A 136 -8.34 1.98 13.66
CA GLU A 136 -8.17 2.52 12.30
C GLU A 136 -7.75 3.99 12.30
N VAL A 137 -8.43 4.87 13.06
CA VAL A 137 -8.14 6.31 13.04
C VAL A 137 -6.77 6.61 13.65
N LEU A 138 -6.46 6.06 14.82
CA LEU A 138 -5.14 6.24 15.44
C LEU A 138 -4.01 5.66 14.59
N ALA A 139 -4.25 4.51 13.95
CA ALA A 139 -3.29 3.93 13.02
C ALA A 139 -3.07 4.83 11.80
N ALA A 140 -4.13 5.39 11.22
CA ALA A 140 -4.06 6.33 10.11
C ALA A 140 -3.25 7.59 10.47
N LEU A 141 -3.47 8.16 11.65
CA LEU A 141 -2.72 9.31 12.16
C LEU A 141 -1.23 8.99 12.37
N THR A 142 -0.94 7.80 12.90
CA THR A 142 0.43 7.34 13.15
C THR A 142 1.17 7.07 11.84
N LYS A 143 0.55 6.34 10.92
CA LYS A 143 1.10 6.06 9.58
C LYS A 143 1.39 7.34 8.80
N SER A 144 0.49 8.30 8.89
CA SER A 144 0.65 9.60 8.22
C SER A 144 1.65 10.53 8.91
N GLY A 145 2.17 10.12 10.09
CA GLY A 145 3.12 10.90 10.86
C GLY A 145 2.52 12.13 11.57
N CYS A 146 1.18 12.22 11.66
CA CYS A 146 0.51 13.36 12.26
C CYS A 146 0.85 13.51 13.75
N ASN A 147 0.88 12.39 14.49
CA ASN A 147 1.17 12.32 15.92
C ASN A 147 2.66 12.04 16.24
N MET A 148 3.57 12.30 15.30
CA MET A 148 5.01 12.24 15.55
C MET A 148 5.49 13.46 16.34
N GLY A 149 6.62 13.31 17.07
CA GLY A 149 7.20 14.38 17.90
C GLY A 149 7.61 15.64 17.13
N ALA A 150 7.96 15.54 15.85
CA ALA A 150 8.25 16.68 14.99
C ALA A 150 6.97 17.38 14.45
N CYS A 151 5.81 16.78 14.67
CA CYS A 151 4.50 17.27 14.23
C CYS A 151 3.59 17.56 15.43
N HIS A 152 2.40 16.97 15.47
CA HIS A 152 1.40 17.24 16.50
C HIS A 152 1.60 16.42 17.78
N GLY A 153 2.50 15.42 17.79
CA GLY A 153 2.85 14.62 18.97
C GLY A 153 3.89 15.26 19.89
N SER A 154 4.31 16.51 19.65
CA SER A 154 5.16 17.27 20.58
C SER A 154 4.34 17.79 21.77
N PRO A 155 4.98 18.14 22.92
CA PRO A 155 4.25 18.60 24.11
C PRO A 155 3.32 19.80 23.89
N SER A 156 3.67 20.71 22.99
CA SER A 156 2.85 21.87 22.63
C SER A 156 2.01 21.67 21.36
N GLY A 157 2.26 20.61 20.61
CA GLY A 157 1.71 20.41 19.28
C GLY A 157 2.23 21.43 18.26
N LYS A 158 2.28 21.06 16.98
CA LYS A 158 2.67 21.99 15.93
C LYS A 158 1.48 22.88 15.56
N GLY A 159 1.68 24.21 15.62
CA GLY A 159 0.62 25.17 15.34
C GLY A 159 -0.55 25.13 16.34
N GLY A 160 -0.29 24.74 17.58
CA GLY A 160 -1.30 24.65 18.64
C GLY A 160 -2.27 23.46 18.51
N PHE A 161 -2.06 22.57 17.53
CA PHE A 161 -2.78 21.31 17.44
C PHE A 161 -1.92 20.20 18.05
N ARG A 162 -2.36 19.67 19.19
CA ARG A 162 -1.66 18.66 19.95
C ARG A 162 -2.37 17.33 19.86
N LEU A 163 -1.60 16.28 19.53
CA LEU A 163 -1.99 14.89 19.66
C LEU A 163 -1.05 14.19 20.66
N SER A 164 -1.46 13.09 21.20
CA SER A 164 -0.57 12.24 21.97
C SER A 164 0.52 11.64 21.07
N LEU A 165 1.72 11.45 21.61
CA LEU A 165 2.82 10.89 20.84
C LEU A 165 2.47 9.45 20.40
N ARG A 166 2.34 9.24 19.08
CA ARG A 166 2.02 7.94 18.49
C ARG A 166 0.72 7.29 19.02
N GLY A 167 -0.26 8.09 19.42
CA GLY A 167 -1.54 7.57 19.91
C GLY A 167 -1.48 6.98 21.32
N TYR A 168 -0.49 7.41 22.14
CA TYR A 168 -0.30 6.91 23.51
C TYR A 168 -1.50 7.18 24.43
N ASP A 169 -2.21 8.28 24.20
CA ASP A 169 -3.39 8.69 24.96
C ASP A 169 -4.58 8.90 24.01
N PRO A 170 -5.30 7.82 23.69
CA PRO A 170 -6.42 7.87 22.76
C PRO A 170 -7.54 8.82 23.16
N GLU A 171 -7.82 8.92 24.46
CA GLU A 171 -8.87 9.80 24.99
C GLU A 171 -8.53 11.27 24.78
N LEU A 172 -7.27 11.65 25.05
CA LEU A 172 -6.77 12.99 24.72
C LEU A 172 -6.92 13.29 23.23
N ASP A 173 -6.51 12.33 22.37
CA ASP A 173 -6.58 12.49 20.93
C ASP A 173 -8.02 12.68 20.46
N LEU A 174 -8.95 11.88 20.98
CA LEU A 174 -10.37 11.99 20.66
C LEU A 174 -10.94 13.36 21.04
N VAL A 175 -10.67 13.83 22.26
CA VAL A 175 -11.13 15.15 22.74
C VAL A 175 -10.54 16.26 21.88
N THR A 176 -9.25 16.17 21.56
CA THR A 176 -8.55 17.18 20.73
C THR A 176 -9.12 17.24 19.31
N LEU A 177 -9.37 16.07 18.71
CA LEU A 177 -9.90 15.99 17.34
C LEU A 177 -11.34 16.49 17.25
N ARG A 178 -12.16 16.21 18.27
CA ARG A 178 -13.62 16.52 18.28
C ARG A 178 -13.94 17.91 18.80
N GLY A 179 -13.25 18.39 19.83
CA GLY A 179 -13.71 19.51 20.64
C GLY A 179 -12.88 20.77 20.58
N GLU A 180 -11.58 20.69 20.33
CA GLU A 180 -10.71 21.86 20.37
C GLU A 180 -11.07 22.89 19.29
N PHE A 181 -11.00 24.16 19.67
CA PHE A 181 -11.29 25.31 18.80
C PHE A 181 -12.67 25.24 18.14
N PHE A 182 -13.69 24.86 18.89
CA PHE A 182 -15.08 24.81 18.41
C PHE A 182 -15.27 23.89 17.19
N ASN A 183 -14.63 22.74 17.21
CA ASN A 183 -14.73 21.75 16.14
C ASN A 183 -14.19 22.22 14.77
N ARG A 184 -13.32 23.21 14.76
CA ARG A 184 -12.80 23.83 13.51
C ARG A 184 -12.13 22.87 12.56
N ARG A 185 -11.60 21.74 13.08
CA ARG A 185 -10.78 20.83 12.29
C ARG A 185 -11.58 19.87 11.43
N ALA A 186 -12.81 19.60 11.83
CA ALA A 186 -13.68 18.63 11.16
C ALA A 186 -15.02 19.24 10.77
N ASN A 187 -15.54 18.82 9.63
CA ASN A 187 -16.87 19.15 9.13
C ASN A 187 -17.61 17.85 8.86
N VAL A 188 -18.46 17.42 9.78
CA VAL A 188 -19.18 16.15 9.67
C VAL A 188 -20.25 16.16 8.57
N LEU A 189 -20.72 17.35 8.18
CA LEU A 189 -21.70 17.48 7.09
C LEU A 189 -21.06 17.46 5.70
N GLN A 190 -19.79 17.87 5.64
CA GLN A 190 -18.99 17.88 4.43
C GLN A 190 -17.56 17.41 4.79
N PRO A 191 -17.36 16.10 4.97
CA PRO A 191 -16.08 15.56 5.47
C PRO A 191 -14.86 16.01 4.68
N ASP A 192 -14.98 16.11 3.35
CA ASP A 192 -13.91 16.51 2.45
C ASP A 192 -13.47 17.99 2.67
N GLU A 193 -14.32 18.83 3.26
CA GLU A 193 -13.99 20.20 3.63
C GLU A 193 -13.25 20.32 4.99
N SER A 194 -13.04 19.19 5.67
CA SER A 194 -12.36 19.15 6.97
C SER A 194 -10.89 19.55 6.84
N LEU A 195 -10.43 20.49 7.70
CA LEU A 195 -9.01 20.85 7.76
C LEU A 195 -8.11 19.66 8.14
N LEU A 196 -8.68 18.67 8.85
CA LEU A 196 -8.03 17.42 9.20
C LEU A 196 -7.63 16.60 7.94
N LEU A 197 -8.34 16.77 6.82
CA LEU A 197 -8.04 16.15 5.53
C LEU A 197 -7.32 17.12 4.59
N ARG A 198 -7.86 18.32 4.39
CA ARG A 198 -7.36 19.27 3.39
C ARG A 198 -5.92 19.73 3.64
N LYS A 199 -5.53 19.90 4.91
CA LYS A 199 -4.15 20.28 5.24
C LYS A 199 -3.13 19.19 4.87
N PRO A 200 -3.26 17.93 5.34
CA PRO A 200 -2.32 16.88 4.96
C PRO A 200 -2.41 16.44 3.49
N LEU A 201 -3.53 16.72 2.78
CA LEU A 201 -3.63 16.60 1.32
C LEU A 201 -2.92 17.75 0.56
N MET A 202 -2.51 18.82 1.26
CA MET A 202 -1.94 20.04 0.67
C MET A 202 -2.93 20.86 -0.18
N GLU A 203 -4.21 20.71 0.01
CA GLU A 203 -5.24 21.60 -0.57
C GLU A 203 -5.27 22.96 0.14
N VAL A 204 -4.85 22.97 1.39
CA VAL A 204 -4.61 24.14 2.22
C VAL A 204 -3.18 24.07 2.76
N ALA A 205 -2.51 25.22 2.87
CA ALA A 205 -1.13 25.30 3.33
C ALA A 205 -0.92 24.52 4.65
N HIS A 206 0.05 23.61 4.65
CA HIS A 206 0.41 22.73 5.75
C HIS A 206 1.92 22.71 5.98
N GLY A 207 2.38 23.21 7.11
CA GLY A 207 3.80 23.26 7.46
C GLY A 207 4.46 21.88 7.67
N GLY A 208 3.65 20.79 7.70
CA GLY A 208 4.11 19.41 7.73
C GLY A 208 4.28 18.79 6.35
N GLY A 209 3.95 19.50 5.27
CA GLY A 209 3.92 18.98 3.90
C GLY A 209 2.75 18.02 3.65
N ARG A 210 2.78 17.35 2.50
CA ARG A 210 1.79 16.32 2.16
C ARG A 210 1.99 15.09 3.04
N ARG A 211 0.91 14.63 3.68
CA ARG A 211 0.90 13.47 4.58
C ARG A 211 -0.14 12.43 4.20
N LEU A 212 -1.15 12.82 3.44
CA LEU A 212 -2.18 11.96 2.89
C LEU A 212 -2.16 12.05 1.37
N SER A 213 -2.61 10.98 0.73
CA SER A 213 -2.98 10.96 -0.68
C SER A 213 -4.48 10.63 -0.76
N GLU A 214 -5.18 11.26 -1.69
CA GLU A 214 -6.59 11.00 -1.90
C GLU A 214 -6.81 9.50 -2.21
N GLY A 215 -7.75 8.88 -1.52
CA GLY A 215 -8.06 7.46 -1.68
C GLY A 215 -7.11 6.49 -0.98
N ASP A 216 -6.02 6.95 -0.33
CA ASP A 216 -5.21 6.04 0.48
C ASP A 216 -5.97 5.58 1.76
N ALA A 217 -5.56 4.45 2.34
CA ALA A 217 -6.24 3.87 3.50
C ALA A 217 -6.35 4.84 4.69
N SER A 218 -5.32 5.67 4.92
CA SER A 218 -5.34 6.66 6.00
C SER A 218 -6.33 7.80 5.70
N HIS A 219 -6.40 8.26 4.44
CA HIS A 219 -7.37 9.25 4.02
C HIS A 219 -8.80 8.73 4.16
N LEU A 220 -9.06 7.51 3.66
CA LEU A 220 -10.39 6.90 3.72
C LEU A 220 -10.85 6.67 5.16
N ALA A 221 -9.99 6.13 6.03
CA ALA A 221 -10.31 5.91 7.43
C ALA A 221 -10.69 7.22 8.15
N LEU A 222 -9.91 8.29 7.95
CA LEU A 222 -10.19 9.59 8.55
C LEU A 222 -11.47 10.23 7.99
N ARG A 223 -11.65 10.17 6.67
CA ARG A 223 -12.80 10.73 5.97
C ARG A 223 -14.12 10.08 6.42
N GLU A 224 -14.15 8.75 6.42
CA GLU A 224 -15.33 8.00 6.83
C GLU A 224 -15.65 8.19 8.30
N TRP A 225 -14.64 8.16 9.17
CA TRP A 225 -14.83 8.44 10.59
C TRP A 225 -15.45 9.83 10.83
N ILE A 226 -15.00 10.86 10.08
CA ILE A 226 -15.61 12.20 10.16
C ILE A 226 -17.07 12.14 9.67
N ALA A 227 -17.34 11.46 8.55
CA ALA A 227 -18.70 11.31 7.98
C ALA A 227 -19.65 10.59 8.95
N GLU A 228 -19.15 9.65 9.74
CA GLU A 228 -19.89 8.92 10.77
C GLU A 228 -20.09 9.71 12.07
N GLY A 229 -19.67 10.99 12.12
CA GLY A 229 -19.83 11.89 13.25
C GLY A 229 -18.73 11.78 14.29
N MET A 230 -17.57 11.25 13.95
CA MET A 230 -16.36 11.17 14.81
C MET A 230 -16.63 10.48 16.15
N GLN A 231 -17.35 9.38 16.12
CA GLN A 231 -17.72 8.62 17.32
C GLN A 231 -16.58 7.67 17.74
N THR A 232 -16.60 7.30 19.03
CA THR A 232 -15.87 6.12 19.50
C THR A 232 -16.57 4.87 18.99
N GLU A 233 -15.85 3.77 18.96
CA GLU A 233 -16.43 2.47 18.66
C GLU A 233 -17.42 2.02 19.74
N PRO A 234 -18.40 1.17 19.37
CA PRO A 234 -19.29 0.54 20.32
C PRO A 234 -18.53 -0.30 21.36
N GLU A 235 -19.14 -0.47 22.54
CA GLU A 235 -18.64 -1.39 23.54
C GLU A 235 -18.50 -2.81 22.97
N GLY A 236 -17.39 -3.49 23.29
CA GLY A 236 -17.11 -4.83 22.77
C GLY A 236 -16.46 -4.86 21.38
N THR A 237 -16.10 -3.70 20.81
CA THR A 237 -15.28 -3.65 19.59
C THR A 237 -13.95 -4.39 19.82
N PRO A 238 -13.54 -5.31 18.91
CA PRO A 238 -12.32 -6.09 19.08
C PRO A 238 -11.08 -5.24 19.20
N THR A 239 -10.23 -5.55 20.17
CA THR A 239 -8.93 -4.91 20.40
C THR A 239 -7.80 -5.69 19.72
N LEU A 240 -6.70 -5.01 19.42
CA LEU A 240 -5.52 -5.62 18.82
C LEU A 240 -4.70 -6.36 19.90
N ASP A 241 -4.47 -7.64 19.71
CA ASP A 241 -3.63 -8.46 20.60
C ASP A 241 -2.16 -8.43 20.18
N ARG A 242 -1.88 -8.76 18.91
CA ARG A 242 -0.54 -8.78 18.33
C ARG A 242 -0.56 -8.55 16.83
N ILE A 243 0.62 -8.28 16.27
CA ILE A 243 0.85 -8.28 14.82
C ILE A 243 1.88 -9.32 14.43
N GLU A 244 1.84 -9.73 13.16
CA GLU A 244 2.81 -10.60 12.51
C GLU A 244 3.21 -9.99 11.17
N LEU A 245 4.52 -9.90 10.93
CA LEU A 245 5.07 -9.38 9.68
C LEU A 245 5.52 -10.53 8.79
N LEU A 246 5.03 -10.55 7.56
CA LEU A 246 5.41 -11.51 6.52
C LEU A 246 6.14 -10.81 5.36
N PRO A 247 7.03 -11.52 4.71
CA PRO A 247 7.52 -12.87 5.04
C PRO A 247 8.43 -12.89 6.27
N SER A 248 8.66 -14.08 6.80
CA SER A 248 9.76 -14.35 7.75
C SER A 248 11.10 -13.96 7.11
N PRO A 249 12.20 -13.88 7.89
CA PRO A 249 13.51 -13.51 7.36
C PRO A 249 13.87 -14.27 6.09
N ARG A 250 14.34 -13.52 5.07
CA ARG A 250 14.65 -14.07 3.75
C ARG A 250 16.02 -13.63 3.26
N VAL A 251 16.66 -14.54 2.52
CA VAL A 251 17.84 -14.22 1.71
C VAL A 251 17.39 -14.06 0.26
N LEU A 252 17.54 -12.87 -0.27
CA LEU A 252 17.16 -12.48 -1.61
C LEU A 252 18.44 -12.41 -2.48
N ARG A 253 18.44 -13.15 -3.58
CA ARG A 253 19.59 -13.25 -4.49
C ARG A 253 19.37 -12.38 -5.72
N ASP A 254 20.36 -12.30 -6.58
CA ASP A 254 20.29 -11.52 -7.82
C ASP A 254 18.99 -11.82 -8.61
N GLY A 255 18.39 -10.74 -9.09
CA GLY A 255 17.05 -10.75 -9.71
C GLY A 255 15.88 -10.61 -8.75
N ALA A 256 16.13 -10.61 -7.43
CA ALA A 256 15.12 -10.27 -6.42
C ALA A 256 15.32 -8.81 -5.97
N GLU A 257 14.79 -7.88 -6.76
CA GLU A 257 14.98 -6.44 -6.53
C GLU A 257 13.95 -5.85 -5.56
N ARG A 258 12.90 -6.61 -5.22
CA ARG A 258 11.83 -6.15 -4.34
C ARG A 258 11.24 -7.28 -3.52
N GLN A 259 10.56 -6.89 -2.41
CA GLN A 259 9.80 -7.78 -1.55
C GLN A 259 8.55 -7.08 -1.01
N GLN A 260 7.36 -7.57 -1.36
CA GLN A 260 6.12 -7.15 -0.73
C GLN A 260 6.07 -7.67 0.71
N LEU A 261 5.68 -6.82 1.65
CA LEU A 261 5.40 -7.20 3.03
C LEU A 261 3.89 -7.20 3.29
N VAL A 262 3.47 -8.07 4.20
CA VAL A 262 2.10 -8.16 4.69
C VAL A 262 2.13 -8.15 6.21
N VAL A 263 1.24 -7.37 6.83
CA VAL A 263 1.09 -7.29 8.28
C VAL A 263 -0.27 -7.83 8.67
N LYS A 264 -0.27 -8.95 9.38
CA LYS A 264 -1.48 -9.55 9.97
C LYS A 264 -1.70 -9.00 11.37
N GLY A 265 -2.86 -8.46 11.64
CA GLY A 265 -3.33 -8.09 12.97
C GLY A 265 -4.22 -9.20 13.53
N TYR A 266 -3.94 -9.64 14.75
CA TYR A 266 -4.74 -10.63 15.49
C TYR A 266 -5.56 -9.88 16.53
N PHE A 267 -6.86 -10.11 16.52
CA PHE A 267 -7.80 -9.37 17.35
C PHE A 267 -8.45 -10.25 18.43
N SER A 268 -8.92 -9.61 19.49
CA SER A 268 -9.52 -10.29 20.68
C SER A 268 -10.77 -11.11 20.39
N ASP A 269 -11.41 -10.89 19.24
CA ASP A 269 -12.54 -11.70 18.74
C ASP A 269 -12.08 -12.96 17.98
N GLY A 270 -10.77 -13.23 17.94
CA GLY A 270 -10.17 -14.33 17.20
C GLY A 270 -10.01 -14.07 15.69
N THR A 271 -10.44 -12.92 15.18
CA THR A 271 -10.25 -12.58 13.76
C THR A 271 -8.80 -12.21 13.45
N VAL A 272 -8.37 -12.55 12.24
CA VAL A 272 -7.09 -12.13 11.66
C VAL A 272 -7.42 -11.21 10.48
N ARG A 273 -6.88 -9.99 10.51
CA ARG A 273 -7.13 -8.97 9.50
C ARG A 273 -5.82 -8.47 8.92
N ASP A 274 -5.81 -8.13 7.66
CA ASP A 274 -4.70 -7.39 7.06
C ASP A 274 -4.72 -5.94 7.55
N VAL A 275 -3.62 -5.52 8.15
CA VAL A 275 -3.42 -4.15 8.63
C VAL A 275 -2.27 -3.44 7.90
N THR A 276 -1.76 -4.04 6.82
CA THR A 276 -0.63 -3.53 6.03
C THR A 276 -0.85 -2.09 5.58
N ALA A 277 -2.05 -1.80 5.08
CA ALA A 277 -2.40 -0.48 4.56
C ALA A 277 -2.37 0.63 5.61
N LEU A 278 -2.53 0.32 6.91
CA LEU A 278 -2.45 1.25 8.04
C LEU A 278 -1.19 1.08 8.89
N THR A 279 -0.27 0.20 8.50
CA THR A 279 1.00 -0.02 9.19
C THR A 279 2.05 1.01 8.76
N ALA A 280 2.75 1.60 9.72
CA ALA A 280 3.93 2.40 9.48
C ALA A 280 5.16 1.51 9.38
N PHE A 281 5.96 1.71 8.34
CA PHE A 281 7.17 0.96 8.09
C PHE A 281 8.42 1.82 8.23
N ASP A 282 9.53 1.19 8.60
CA ASP A 282 10.85 1.79 8.69
C ASP A 282 11.92 0.75 8.34
N THR A 283 13.09 1.18 7.94
CA THR A 283 14.24 0.33 7.63
C THR A 283 15.43 0.71 8.49
N SER A 284 16.23 -0.27 8.87
CA SER A 284 17.47 -0.03 9.62
C SER A 284 18.56 0.62 8.80
N ASP A 285 18.52 0.46 7.45
CA ASP A 285 19.54 0.99 6.54
C ASP A 285 18.94 1.26 5.15
N GLU A 286 18.71 2.53 4.84
CA GLU A 286 18.19 2.98 3.55
C GLU A 286 19.18 2.80 2.39
N THR A 287 20.46 2.56 2.67
CA THR A 287 21.47 2.29 1.63
C THR A 287 21.44 0.83 1.16
N ILE A 288 20.80 -0.05 1.92
CA ILE A 288 20.61 -1.47 1.59
C ILE A 288 19.21 -1.71 1.05
N ALA A 289 18.20 -1.15 1.71
CA ALA A 289 16.81 -1.32 1.34
C ALA A 289 15.98 -0.09 1.69
N SER A 290 15.21 0.43 0.74
CA SER A 290 14.14 1.39 0.98
C SER A 290 12.80 0.68 1.18
N ILE A 291 11.81 1.37 1.75
CA ILE A 291 10.48 0.80 1.94
C ILE A 291 9.40 1.83 1.60
N THR A 292 8.44 1.41 0.80
CA THR A 292 7.30 2.23 0.43
C THR A 292 6.23 2.24 1.53
N ARG A 293 5.32 3.21 1.48
CA ARG A 293 4.18 3.28 2.40
C ARG A 293 3.26 2.05 2.32
N ASN A 294 3.25 1.33 1.20
CA ASN A 294 2.44 0.13 0.98
C ASN A 294 3.17 -1.17 1.34
N GLY A 295 4.35 -1.06 1.99
CA GLY A 295 5.10 -2.21 2.45
C GLY A 295 5.85 -2.95 1.35
N VAL A 296 6.18 -2.28 0.23
CA VAL A 296 7.11 -2.82 -0.76
C VAL A 296 8.53 -2.40 -0.36
N VAL A 297 9.39 -3.36 -0.09
CA VAL A 297 10.82 -3.15 0.10
C VAL A 297 11.50 -3.21 -1.25
N GLU A 298 12.33 -2.22 -1.55
CA GLU A 298 13.13 -2.14 -2.76
C GLU A 298 14.61 -2.24 -2.40
N ARG A 299 15.36 -2.99 -3.19
CA ARG A 299 16.79 -3.17 -3.01
C ARG A 299 17.52 -1.92 -3.47
N GLU A 300 18.32 -1.31 -2.59
CA GLU A 300 19.20 -0.19 -2.91
C GLU A 300 20.67 -0.64 -2.97
N GLY A 301 21.02 -1.69 -2.22
CA GLY A 301 22.36 -2.21 -2.15
C GLY A 301 22.42 -3.69 -1.79
N ARG A 302 23.64 -4.15 -1.49
CA ARG A 302 23.88 -5.49 -0.94
C ARG A 302 24.11 -5.40 0.56
N GLY A 303 23.64 -6.38 1.29
CA GLY A 303 23.77 -6.43 2.74
C GLY A 303 22.50 -6.91 3.39
N GLU A 304 22.34 -6.58 4.64
CA GLU A 304 21.22 -6.98 5.47
C GLU A 304 20.52 -5.74 6.01
N ALA A 305 19.21 -5.67 5.83
CA ALA A 305 18.35 -4.64 6.41
C ALA A 305 17.25 -5.30 7.26
N THR A 306 17.03 -4.74 8.45
CA THR A 306 15.88 -5.09 9.29
C THR A 306 14.77 -4.12 8.99
N ILE A 307 13.61 -4.65 8.60
CA ILE A 307 12.41 -3.87 8.37
C ILE A 307 11.55 -3.93 9.62
N LEU A 308 11.15 -2.77 10.10
CA LEU A 308 10.26 -2.59 11.24
C LEU A 308 8.85 -2.25 10.73
N ALA A 309 7.87 -2.99 11.17
CA ALA A 309 6.45 -2.70 11.02
C ALA A 309 5.87 -2.27 12.37
N ARG A 310 5.13 -1.15 12.38
CA ARG A 310 4.41 -0.65 13.56
C ARG A 310 2.95 -0.44 13.20
N TYR A 311 2.10 -1.11 13.93
CA TYR A 311 0.65 -0.87 13.90
C TYR A 311 0.18 -0.61 15.33
N LEU A 312 -0.33 0.61 15.59
CA LEU A 312 -0.64 1.11 16.93
C LEU A 312 0.59 1.02 17.88
N ASP A 313 0.44 0.34 19.00
CA ASP A 313 1.47 0.10 20.01
C ASP A 313 2.28 -1.19 19.76
N ARG A 314 1.89 -1.97 18.75
CA ARG A 314 2.55 -3.24 18.42
C ARG A 314 3.62 -3.04 17.34
N MET A 315 4.71 -3.79 17.49
CA MET A 315 5.82 -3.80 16.54
C MET A 315 6.21 -5.22 16.19
N SER A 316 6.61 -5.41 14.94
CA SER A 316 7.19 -6.66 14.45
C SER A 316 8.31 -6.33 13.46
N THR A 317 9.29 -7.21 13.34
CA THR A 317 10.42 -7.02 12.42
C THR A 317 10.61 -8.24 11.54
N THR A 318 11.15 -8.00 10.34
CA THR A 318 11.71 -9.05 9.48
C THR A 318 13.08 -8.61 8.97
N GLN A 319 13.93 -9.57 8.65
CA GLN A 319 15.27 -9.35 8.17
C GLN A 319 15.35 -9.78 6.71
N LEU A 320 15.82 -8.88 5.85
CA LEU A 320 16.01 -9.14 4.43
C LEU A 320 17.49 -9.00 4.12
N THR A 321 18.10 -10.07 3.57
CA THR A 321 19.48 -10.08 3.16
C THR A 321 19.56 -10.09 1.64
N PHE A 322 20.13 -9.06 1.05
CA PHE A 322 20.33 -8.93 -0.40
C PHE A 322 21.74 -9.37 -0.77
N LEU A 323 21.83 -10.48 -1.49
CA LEU A 323 23.11 -11.06 -1.93
C LEU A 323 23.26 -10.84 -3.45
N THR A 324 24.53 -10.55 -3.84
CA THR A 324 24.95 -10.59 -5.23
C THR A 324 25.74 -11.87 -5.46
N GLU A 325 25.36 -12.64 -6.45
CA GLU A 325 26.13 -13.84 -6.83
C GLU A 325 27.50 -13.45 -7.35
N ARG A 326 28.49 -14.23 -6.94
CA ARG A 326 29.87 -14.12 -7.40
C ARG A 326 30.28 -15.45 -8.00
N PRO A 327 30.01 -15.69 -9.28
CA PRO A 327 30.28 -16.98 -9.91
C PRO A 327 31.76 -17.36 -9.85
N ASP A 328 32.68 -16.37 -9.79
CA ASP A 328 34.12 -16.59 -9.73
C ASP A 328 34.64 -16.69 -8.29
N PHE A 329 33.78 -16.62 -7.27
CA PHE A 329 34.18 -16.70 -5.88
C PHE A 329 34.53 -18.15 -5.52
N GLN A 330 35.76 -18.36 -5.12
CA GLN A 330 36.25 -19.63 -4.52
C GLN A 330 36.54 -19.38 -3.05
N TRP A 331 36.06 -20.28 -2.19
CA TRP A 331 36.46 -20.26 -0.78
C TRP A 331 37.96 -20.40 -0.68
N PRO A 332 38.67 -19.52 -0.01
CA PRO A 332 40.07 -19.74 0.27
C PRO A 332 40.22 -21.06 1.03
N SER A 333 41.23 -21.84 0.69
CA SER A 333 41.56 -23.03 1.47
C SER A 333 41.67 -22.63 2.94
N PRO A 334 41.10 -23.42 3.88
CA PRO A 334 41.19 -23.07 5.28
C PRO A 334 42.67 -22.89 5.61
N PRO A 335 43.03 -21.87 6.42
CA PRO A 335 44.41 -21.70 6.85
C PRO A 335 44.84 -22.99 7.54
N GLU A 336 46.06 -23.49 7.21
CA GLU A 336 46.63 -24.57 7.96
C GLU A 336 46.74 -24.12 9.42
N ILE A 337 46.00 -24.79 10.28
CA ILE A 337 46.09 -24.58 11.74
C ILE A 337 47.38 -25.24 12.18
N ASN A 338 48.44 -24.44 12.37
CA ASN A 338 49.69 -24.86 13.01
C ASN A 338 49.51 -24.91 14.51
#